data_d0deb383ba7fdf38851b81c6b9d45cd7
#
_entry.id   d0deb383ba7fdf38851b81c6b9d45cd7
#
_cell.length_a   1.000
_cell.length_b   1.000
_cell.length_c   1.000
_cell.angle_alpha   90.00
_cell.angle_beta   90.00
_cell.angle_gamma   90.00
#
_symmetry.space_group_name_H-M   'P 1'
#
loop_
_entity.id
_entity.type
_entity.pdbx_description
1 polymer ?
#
loop_
_entity_poly.entity_id
_entity_poly.type
_entity_poly.pdbx_seq_one_letter_code
_entity_poly.pdbx_strand_id
1 'polypeptide(L)'
;MLLPVIGKYYYSPGEKSDQFLNILKETDKVRTQTERKRGKVMGLLTRTSDLMMQRSMEFLWTKQSCILDNIANVETPGYKTKYATFEESLEEAIRSASQTVGGGSASIRQAIADTAIQVREAEESTRMDDNGVNITEQAVELARNGYQLQYVMNAISSDFARLRAAITG
;
A
#
# COMPACT_ATOMS: atom_id res chain seq x y z
N MET A 1 -82.26 20.10 4.30
CA MET A 1 -82.24 18.74 4.79
C MET A 1 -81.10 18.06 4.02
N LEU A 2 -79.86 18.16 4.57
CA LEU A 2 -78.60 17.71 3.94
C LEU A 2 -78.08 16.54 4.76
N LEU A 3 -77.98 15.36 4.19
CA LEU A 3 -77.29 14.22 4.75
C LEU A 3 -75.87 14.22 4.26
N PRO A 4 -74.83 14.04 5.14
CA PRO A 4 -73.46 13.95 4.71
C PRO A 4 -73.15 12.53 4.22
N VAL A 5 -72.51 12.49 3.05
CA VAL A 5 -71.96 11.30 2.47
C VAL A 5 -70.73 10.86 3.30
N ILE A 6 -70.87 9.81 4.08
CA ILE A 6 -69.76 9.13 4.74
C ILE A 6 -69.13 8.25 3.69
N GLY A 7 -68.04 8.77 3.10
CA GLY A 7 -67.20 7.99 2.21
C GLY A 7 -66.54 6.85 3.00
N LYS A 8 -66.87 5.62 2.69
CA LYS A 8 -66.22 4.40 3.16
C LYS A 8 -64.76 4.42 2.67
N TYR A 9 -63.83 4.72 3.55
CA TYR A 9 -62.46 4.36 3.34
C TYR A 9 -62.33 2.83 3.44
N TYR A 10 -62.38 2.17 2.30
CA TYR A 10 -61.99 0.77 2.21
C TYR A 10 -60.47 0.71 2.42
N TYR A 11 -60.07 0.27 3.59
CA TYR A 11 -58.70 0.00 3.94
C TYR A 11 -58.31 -1.34 3.28
N SER A 12 -57.54 -1.28 2.18
CA SER A 12 -57.01 -2.48 1.54
C SER A 12 -55.71 -2.90 2.31
N PRO A 13 -55.70 -4.10 2.92
CA PRO A 13 -54.51 -4.58 3.65
C PRO A 13 -53.28 -4.83 2.77
N GLY A 14 -53.44 -4.90 1.43
CA GLY A 14 -52.39 -5.17 0.47
C GLY A 14 -51.49 -3.97 0.18
N GLU A 15 -52.02 -2.75 0.21
CA GLU A 15 -51.32 -1.56 -0.24
C GLU A 15 -50.15 -1.11 0.69
N LYS A 16 -50.24 -1.40 1.98
CA LYS A 16 -49.15 -1.13 2.95
C LYS A 16 -48.04 -2.17 2.92
N SER A 17 -48.36 -3.42 2.59
CA SER A 17 -47.39 -4.48 2.44
C SER A 17 -46.51 -4.20 1.22
N ASP A 18 -47.07 -3.69 0.13
CA ASP A 18 -46.33 -3.37 -1.09
C ASP A 18 -45.44 -2.10 -0.91
N GLN A 19 -45.95 -1.09 -0.20
CA GLN A 19 -45.15 0.07 0.18
C GLN A 19 -43.97 -0.31 1.09
N PHE A 20 -44.20 -1.16 2.08
CA PHE A 20 -43.17 -1.65 2.96
C PHE A 20 -42.11 -2.49 2.23
N LEU A 21 -42.53 -3.37 1.33
CA LEU A 21 -41.65 -4.15 0.46
C LEU A 21 -40.82 -3.27 -0.49
N ASN A 22 -41.41 -2.19 -1.01
CA ASN A 22 -40.68 -1.23 -1.84
C ASN A 22 -39.62 -0.44 -1.02
N ILE A 23 -39.94 -0.03 0.20
CA ILE A 23 -39.00 0.62 1.10
C ILE A 23 -37.83 -0.32 1.42
N LEU A 24 -38.11 -1.60 1.71
CA LEU A 24 -37.05 -2.60 1.96
C LEU A 24 -36.16 -2.81 0.73
N LYS A 25 -36.73 -2.90 -0.47
CA LYS A 25 -35.93 -3.00 -1.72
C LYS A 25 -35.07 -1.77 -1.98
N GLU A 26 -35.58 -0.59 -1.72
CA GLU A 26 -34.81 0.65 -1.85
C GLU A 26 -33.67 0.74 -0.79
N THR A 27 -33.92 0.35 0.45
CA THR A 27 -32.88 0.30 1.50
C THR A 27 -31.80 -0.73 1.16
N ASP A 28 -32.16 -1.89 0.61
CA ASP A 28 -31.21 -2.90 0.16
C ASP A 28 -30.37 -2.42 -1.04
N LYS A 29 -30.98 -1.69 -1.98
CA LYS A 29 -30.23 -1.06 -3.09
C LYS A 29 -29.22 -0.04 -2.60
N VAL A 30 -29.62 0.84 -1.69
CA VAL A 30 -28.75 1.86 -1.10
C VAL A 30 -27.59 1.20 -0.34
N ARG A 31 -27.89 0.16 0.43
CA ARG A 31 -26.88 -0.63 1.16
C ARG A 31 -25.88 -1.29 0.20
N THR A 32 -26.36 -1.94 -0.85
CA THR A 32 -25.51 -2.61 -1.86
C THR A 32 -24.65 -1.62 -2.63
N GLN A 33 -25.19 -0.43 -2.96
CA GLN A 33 -24.40 0.63 -3.59
C GLN A 33 -23.33 1.20 -2.66
N THR A 34 -23.63 1.35 -1.37
CA THR A 34 -22.68 1.82 -0.36
C THR A 34 -21.56 0.80 -0.15
N GLU A 35 -21.88 -0.48 -0.12
CA GLU A 35 -20.88 -1.55 -0.02
C GLU A 35 -20.03 -1.66 -1.28
N ARG A 36 -20.61 -1.49 -2.48
CA ARG A 36 -19.85 -1.40 -3.74
C ARG A 36 -18.92 -0.19 -3.77
N LYS A 37 -19.35 0.97 -3.27
CA LYS A 37 -18.49 2.16 -3.16
C LYS A 37 -17.37 1.94 -2.15
N ARG A 38 -17.65 1.36 -0.99
CA ARG A 38 -16.63 0.96 0.01
C ARG A 38 -15.62 -0.04 -0.56
N GLY A 39 -16.08 -1.06 -1.27
CA GLY A 39 -15.22 -2.02 -1.94
C GLY A 39 -14.32 -1.38 -3.01
N LYS A 40 -14.85 -0.40 -3.76
CA LYS A 40 -14.08 0.36 -4.75
C LYS A 40 -13.03 1.28 -4.11
N VAL A 41 -13.36 1.94 -3.01
CA VAL A 41 -12.41 2.78 -2.24
C VAL A 41 -11.34 1.89 -1.59
N MET A 42 -11.73 0.76 -1.00
CA MET A 42 -10.79 -0.21 -0.44
C MET A 42 -9.86 -0.78 -1.52
N GLY A 43 -10.39 -1.06 -2.73
CA GLY A 43 -9.59 -1.49 -3.88
C GLY A 43 -8.63 -0.41 -4.42
N LEU A 44 -8.94 0.87 -4.22
CA LEU A 44 -8.04 1.99 -4.50
C LEU A 44 -6.89 2.07 -3.48
N LEU A 45 -7.20 1.84 -2.20
CA LEU A 45 -6.22 1.85 -1.11
C LEU A 45 -5.31 0.61 -1.10
N THR A 46 -5.70 -0.46 -1.80
CA THR A 46 -4.93 -1.70 -1.93
C THR A 46 -4.35 -1.91 -3.33
N ARG A 47 -4.05 -0.81 -4.04
CA ARG A 47 -3.39 -0.90 -5.33
C ARG A 47 -1.99 -1.49 -5.17
N THR A 48 -1.57 -2.24 -6.18
CA THR A 48 -0.21 -2.79 -6.24
C THR A 48 0.84 -1.67 -6.16
N SER A 49 0.54 -0.49 -6.75
CA SER A 49 1.41 0.70 -6.67
C SER A 49 1.61 1.21 -5.24
N ASP A 50 0.53 1.25 -4.44
CA ASP A 50 0.60 1.77 -3.07
C ASP A 50 1.43 0.83 -2.19
N LEU A 51 1.22 -0.48 -2.36
CA LEU A 51 2.02 -1.50 -1.69
C LEU A 51 3.50 -1.43 -2.10
N MET A 52 3.78 -1.22 -3.39
CA MET A 52 5.14 -1.04 -3.89
C MET A 52 5.79 0.22 -3.29
N MET A 53 5.09 1.34 -3.22
CA MET A 53 5.60 2.58 -2.59
C MET A 53 5.87 2.39 -1.10
N GLN A 54 4.97 1.68 -0.39
CA GLN A 54 5.15 1.36 1.02
C GLN A 54 6.41 0.49 1.22
N ARG A 55 6.58 -0.57 0.43
CA ARG A 55 7.75 -1.45 0.51
C ARG A 55 9.04 -0.75 0.11
N SER A 56 8.98 0.12 -0.90
CA SER A 56 10.13 0.95 -1.30
C SER A 56 10.56 1.88 -0.17
N MET A 57 9.62 2.50 0.54
CA MET A 57 9.94 3.37 1.68
C MET A 57 10.58 2.58 2.83
N GLU A 58 10.04 1.41 3.17
CA GLU A 58 10.59 0.51 4.19
C GLU A 58 12.02 0.07 3.84
N PHE A 59 12.26 -0.30 2.58
CA PHE A 59 13.59 -0.62 2.08
C PHE A 59 14.56 0.56 2.19
N LEU A 60 14.15 1.75 1.76
CA LEU A 60 15.00 2.94 1.80
C LEU A 60 15.35 3.36 3.23
N TRP A 61 14.44 3.19 4.20
CA TRP A 61 14.74 3.40 5.62
C TRP A 61 15.72 2.37 6.16
N THR A 62 15.56 1.10 5.81
CA THR A 62 16.49 0.04 6.18
C THR A 62 17.87 0.31 5.58
N LYS A 63 17.94 0.71 4.30
CA LYS A 63 19.16 1.10 3.61
C LYS A 63 19.84 2.29 4.31
N GLN A 64 19.05 3.32 4.68
CA GLN A 64 19.56 4.48 5.42
C GLN A 64 20.16 4.07 6.76
N SER A 65 19.51 3.18 7.50
CA SER A 65 20.04 2.66 8.76
C SER A 65 21.39 1.95 8.56
N CYS A 66 21.50 1.08 7.53
CA CYS A 66 22.77 0.42 7.20
C CYS A 66 23.88 1.43 6.88
N ILE A 67 23.57 2.46 6.08
CA ILE A 67 24.56 3.50 5.71
C ILE A 67 25.02 4.27 6.94
N LEU A 68 24.11 4.65 7.84
CA LEU A 68 24.44 5.36 9.08
C LEU A 68 25.26 4.48 10.03
N ASP A 69 24.92 3.18 10.15
CA ASP A 69 25.71 2.21 10.91
C ASP A 69 27.13 2.08 10.35
N ASN A 70 27.28 2.01 9.02
CA ASN A 70 28.57 1.96 8.36
C ASN A 70 29.41 3.22 8.66
N ILE A 71 28.81 4.41 8.53
CA ILE A 71 29.49 5.68 8.82
C ILE A 71 29.93 5.75 10.28
N ALA A 72 29.07 5.32 11.21
CA ALA A 72 29.39 5.33 12.64
C ALA A 72 30.53 4.38 12.99
N ASN A 73 30.76 3.33 12.21
CA ASN A 73 31.76 2.30 12.45
C ASN A 73 32.96 2.39 11.50
N VAL A 74 33.16 3.52 10.83
CA VAL A 74 34.27 3.70 9.87
C VAL A 74 35.68 3.53 10.48
N GLU A 75 35.82 3.77 11.80
CA GLU A 75 37.08 3.60 12.54
C GLU A 75 37.11 2.31 13.37
N THR A 76 36.07 1.47 13.31
CA THR A 76 36.02 0.21 14.07
C THR A 76 36.76 -0.88 13.32
N PRO A 77 37.89 -1.41 13.86
CA PRO A 77 38.65 -2.48 13.22
C PRO A 77 37.80 -3.74 13.02
N GLY A 78 37.96 -4.40 11.89
CA GLY A 78 37.23 -5.64 11.55
C GLY A 78 35.74 -5.46 11.26
N TYR A 79 35.23 -4.21 11.15
CA TYR A 79 33.82 -3.98 10.83
C TYR A 79 33.52 -4.27 9.36
N LYS A 80 32.49 -5.07 9.12
CA LYS A 80 32.04 -5.41 7.77
C LYS A 80 30.90 -4.48 7.34
N THR A 81 31.02 -3.93 6.13
CA THR A 81 30.03 -3.00 5.57
C THR A 81 28.67 -3.70 5.44
N LYS A 82 27.63 -3.11 6.02
CA LYS A 82 26.26 -3.59 5.91
C LYS A 82 25.56 -2.95 4.73
N TYR A 83 24.75 -3.74 4.04
CA TYR A 83 23.90 -3.25 2.96
C TYR A 83 22.54 -3.97 2.95
N ALA A 84 21.51 -3.25 2.54
CA ALA A 84 20.17 -3.80 2.39
C ALA A 84 19.96 -4.26 0.95
N THR A 85 19.36 -5.46 0.79
CA THR A 85 18.95 -6.02 -0.51
C THR A 85 17.45 -6.26 -0.50
N PHE A 86 16.81 -5.88 -1.58
CA PHE A 86 15.38 -6.06 -1.76
C PHE A 86 15.00 -6.19 -3.24
N GLU A 87 15.67 -5.45 -4.12
CA GLU A 87 15.30 -5.28 -5.52
C GLU A 87 15.31 -6.60 -6.27
N GLU A 88 16.37 -7.38 -6.14
CA GLU A 88 16.50 -8.70 -6.80
C GLU A 88 15.47 -9.71 -6.30
N SER A 89 15.26 -9.75 -4.97
CA SER A 89 14.27 -10.63 -4.35
C SER A 89 12.85 -10.27 -4.77
N LEU A 90 12.57 -8.97 -4.91
CA LEU A 90 11.27 -8.45 -5.36
C LEU A 90 11.03 -8.77 -6.83
N GLU A 91 12.02 -8.55 -7.70
CA GLU A 91 11.92 -8.87 -9.12
C GLU A 91 11.64 -10.36 -9.34
N GLU A 92 12.37 -11.24 -8.66
CA GLU A 92 12.14 -12.67 -8.71
C GLU A 92 10.74 -13.06 -8.22
N ALA A 93 10.30 -12.49 -7.10
CA ALA A 93 8.98 -12.77 -6.55
C ALA A 93 7.85 -12.34 -7.51
N ILE A 94 7.96 -11.15 -8.12
CA ILE A 94 6.99 -10.65 -9.10
C ILE A 94 7.00 -11.52 -10.36
N ARG A 95 8.19 -11.89 -10.86
CA ARG A 95 8.34 -12.74 -12.04
C ARG A 95 7.68 -14.09 -11.81
N SER A 96 7.97 -14.74 -10.70
CA SER A 96 7.40 -16.04 -10.33
C SER A 96 5.87 -15.96 -10.18
N ALA A 97 5.36 -14.91 -9.52
CA ALA A 97 3.92 -14.69 -9.36
C ALA A 97 3.20 -14.44 -10.70
N SER A 98 3.87 -13.77 -11.65
CA SER A 98 3.30 -13.47 -12.97
C SER A 98 3.24 -14.70 -13.88
N GLN A 99 4.14 -15.68 -13.71
CA GLN A 99 4.21 -16.91 -14.49
C GLN A 99 3.28 -18.01 -13.98
N THR A 100 2.73 -17.86 -12.77
CA THR A 100 1.82 -18.86 -12.20
C THR A 100 0.49 -18.87 -12.96
N VAL A 101 0.02 -20.06 -13.33
CA VAL A 101 -1.28 -20.24 -14.01
C VAL A 101 -2.40 -19.70 -13.10
N GLY A 102 -3.08 -18.64 -13.56
CA GLY A 102 -4.04 -17.90 -12.74
C GLY A 102 -3.43 -16.74 -11.96
N GLY A 103 -2.14 -16.43 -12.18
CA GLY A 103 -1.42 -15.30 -11.58
C GLY A 103 -2.04 -13.96 -11.98
N GLY A 104 -2.94 -13.47 -11.11
CA GLY A 104 -3.57 -12.16 -11.27
C GLY A 104 -2.92 -11.11 -10.36
N SER A 105 -3.46 -9.90 -10.41
CA SER A 105 -3.04 -8.79 -9.54
C SER A 105 -2.99 -9.15 -8.04
N ALA A 106 -3.75 -10.15 -7.59
CA ALA A 106 -3.74 -10.62 -6.20
C ALA A 106 -2.46 -11.41 -5.85
N SER A 107 -2.01 -12.31 -6.72
CA SER A 107 -0.77 -13.07 -6.50
C SER A 107 0.47 -12.19 -6.54
N ILE A 108 0.49 -11.20 -7.44
CA ILE A 108 1.56 -10.19 -7.47
C ILE A 108 1.60 -9.37 -6.19
N ARG A 109 0.44 -8.92 -5.69
CA ARG A 109 0.39 -8.20 -4.40
C ARG A 109 0.87 -9.05 -3.24
N GLN A 110 0.49 -10.32 -3.21
CA GLN A 110 0.95 -11.25 -2.17
C GLN A 110 2.47 -11.43 -2.25
N ALA A 111 3.03 -11.63 -3.44
CA ALA A 111 4.47 -11.75 -3.65
C ALA A 111 5.23 -10.50 -3.15
N ILE A 112 4.72 -9.29 -3.46
CA ILE A 112 5.30 -8.04 -2.97
C ILE A 112 5.22 -7.94 -1.44
N ALA A 113 4.09 -8.35 -0.84
CA ALA A 113 3.90 -8.32 0.60
C ALA A 113 4.83 -9.29 1.35
N ASP A 114 5.06 -10.46 0.78
CA ASP A 114 5.85 -11.53 1.39
C ASP A 114 7.36 -11.38 1.18
N THR A 115 7.80 -10.53 0.22
CA THR A 115 9.22 -10.30 -0.02
C THR A 115 9.86 -9.58 1.16
N ALA A 116 10.85 -10.23 1.80
CA ALA A 116 11.56 -9.70 2.94
C ALA A 116 12.73 -8.79 2.51
N ILE A 117 12.91 -7.68 3.22
CA ILE A 117 14.12 -6.86 3.12
C ILE A 117 15.22 -7.56 3.92
N GLN A 118 16.33 -7.85 3.27
CA GLN A 118 17.46 -8.53 3.89
C GLN A 118 18.60 -7.55 4.11
N VAL A 119 19.19 -7.56 5.30
CA VAL A 119 20.46 -6.89 5.60
C VAL A 119 21.56 -7.93 5.51
N ARG A 120 22.57 -7.62 4.71
CA ARG A 120 23.75 -8.48 4.50
C ARG A 120 25.00 -7.72 4.86
N GLU A 121 26.07 -8.45 5.15
CA GLU A 121 27.42 -7.93 5.37
C GLU A 121 28.28 -8.25 4.16
N ALA A 122 29.13 -7.29 3.75
CA ALA A 122 30.11 -7.52 2.70
C ALA A 122 31.24 -8.42 3.22
N GLU A 123 31.69 -9.36 2.41
CA GLU A 123 32.79 -10.25 2.76
C GLU A 123 34.16 -9.57 2.62
N GLU A 124 34.23 -8.60 1.69
CA GLU A 124 35.50 -7.92 1.36
C GLU A 124 35.76 -6.78 2.33
N SER A 125 37.03 -6.66 2.74
CA SER A 125 37.56 -5.51 3.46
C SER A 125 38.42 -4.63 2.53
N THR A 126 38.27 -3.32 2.65
CA THR A 126 39.01 -2.37 1.79
C THR A 126 40.26 -1.80 2.44
N ARG A 127 40.49 -2.09 3.74
CA ARG A 127 41.57 -1.50 4.56
C ARG A 127 42.43 -2.58 5.23
N MET A 128 43.66 -2.19 5.58
CA MET A 128 44.59 -3.07 6.28
C MET A 128 44.18 -3.46 7.71
N ASP A 129 43.26 -2.72 8.31
CA ASP A 129 42.66 -2.99 9.61
C ASP A 129 41.42 -3.90 9.50
N ASP A 130 41.18 -4.50 8.33
CA ASP A 130 40.07 -5.36 8.00
C ASP A 130 38.72 -4.65 8.08
N ASN A 131 38.69 -3.31 8.05
CA ASN A 131 37.45 -2.52 7.95
C ASN A 131 37.04 -2.38 6.48
N GLY A 132 35.76 -2.72 6.19
CA GLY A 132 35.16 -2.68 4.85
C GLY A 132 34.57 -1.32 4.47
N VAL A 133 34.52 -0.33 5.36
CA VAL A 133 33.77 0.91 5.13
C VAL A 133 34.58 1.95 4.36
N ASN A 134 34.05 2.37 3.21
CA ASN A 134 34.51 3.54 2.47
C ASN A 134 33.58 4.74 2.75
N ILE A 135 34.06 5.71 3.55
CA ILE A 135 33.26 6.87 3.98
C ILE A 135 32.75 7.72 2.81
N THR A 136 33.53 7.87 1.75
CA THR A 136 33.16 8.67 0.57
C THR A 136 31.99 7.99 -0.17
N GLU A 137 32.06 6.69 -0.32
CA GLU A 137 31.01 5.90 -0.93
C GLU A 137 29.71 5.95 -0.11
N GLN A 138 29.84 5.77 1.22
CA GLN A 138 28.69 5.85 2.12
C GLN A 138 28.03 7.25 2.10
N ALA A 139 28.81 8.32 2.01
CA ALA A 139 28.29 9.68 1.90
C ALA A 139 27.51 9.90 0.59
N VAL A 140 27.99 9.38 -0.53
CA VAL A 140 27.29 9.42 -1.82
C VAL A 140 26.01 8.59 -1.76
N GLU A 141 26.07 7.38 -1.20
CA GLU A 141 24.88 6.54 -1.03
C GLU A 141 23.85 7.16 -0.10
N LEU A 142 24.28 7.85 0.97
CA LEU A 142 23.37 8.59 1.85
C LEU A 142 22.62 9.70 1.11
N ALA A 143 23.34 10.49 0.30
CA ALA A 143 22.72 11.53 -0.51
C ALA A 143 21.74 10.95 -1.52
N ARG A 144 22.15 9.90 -2.23
CA ARG A 144 21.28 9.19 -3.20
C ARG A 144 20.01 8.65 -2.53
N ASN A 145 20.16 7.98 -1.40
CA ASN A 145 19.04 7.45 -0.61
C ASN A 145 18.09 8.56 -0.14
N GLY A 146 18.61 9.71 0.27
CA GLY A 146 17.80 10.88 0.63
C GLY A 146 16.91 11.37 -0.51
N TYR A 147 17.47 11.49 -1.73
CA TYR A 147 16.68 11.86 -2.91
C TYR A 147 15.63 10.80 -3.26
N GLN A 148 15.95 9.51 -3.16
CA GLN A 148 14.99 8.43 -3.40
C GLN A 148 13.85 8.46 -2.39
N LEU A 149 14.14 8.66 -1.10
CA LEU A 149 13.12 8.82 -0.05
C LEU A 149 12.20 10.00 -0.35
N GLN A 150 12.76 11.16 -0.70
CA GLN A 150 11.96 12.33 -1.05
C GLN A 150 11.05 12.07 -2.25
N TYR A 151 11.54 11.37 -3.27
CA TYR A 151 10.74 10.99 -4.43
C TYR A 151 9.56 10.09 -4.04
N VAL A 152 9.80 9.04 -3.26
CA VAL A 152 8.74 8.12 -2.81
C VAL A 152 7.72 8.84 -1.93
N MET A 153 8.15 9.71 -1.01
CA MET A 153 7.26 10.52 -0.17
C MET A 153 6.37 11.45 -1.00
N ASN A 154 6.92 12.08 -2.03
CA ASN A 154 6.16 12.94 -2.95
C ASN A 154 5.14 12.12 -3.76
N ALA A 155 5.50 10.93 -4.22
CA ALA A 155 4.61 10.02 -4.93
C ALA A 155 3.42 9.60 -4.03
N ILE A 156 3.68 9.18 -2.80
CA ILE A 156 2.66 8.83 -1.81
C ILE A 156 1.74 10.03 -1.53
N SER A 157 2.31 11.22 -1.29
CA SER A 157 1.53 12.43 -1.03
C SER A 157 0.62 12.79 -2.22
N SER A 158 1.11 12.62 -3.45
CA SER A 158 0.34 12.84 -4.67
C SER A 158 -0.84 11.87 -4.79
N ASP A 159 -0.63 10.58 -4.45
CA ASP A 159 -1.71 9.58 -4.49
C ASP A 159 -2.76 9.84 -3.41
N PHE A 160 -2.36 10.25 -2.21
CA PHE A 160 -3.31 10.69 -1.19
C PHE A 160 -4.11 11.94 -1.61
N ALA A 161 -3.47 12.91 -2.29
CA ALA A 161 -4.16 14.07 -2.81
C ALA A 161 -5.23 13.69 -3.85
N ARG A 162 -4.91 12.75 -4.76
CA ARG A 162 -5.87 12.21 -5.73
C ARG A 162 -7.04 11.48 -5.06
N LEU A 163 -6.76 10.66 -4.05
CA LEU A 163 -7.80 9.98 -3.28
C LEU A 163 -8.70 10.97 -2.55
N ARG A 164 -8.12 11.99 -1.93
CA ARG A 164 -8.87 13.06 -1.27
C ARG A 164 -9.79 13.78 -2.26
N ALA A 165 -9.28 14.19 -3.42
CA ALA A 165 -10.08 14.84 -4.46
C ALA A 165 -11.24 13.94 -4.94
N ALA A 166 -11.02 12.62 -5.06
CA ALA A 166 -12.06 11.68 -5.45
C ALA A 166 -13.17 11.46 -4.40
N ILE A 167 -12.90 11.78 -3.12
CA ILE A 167 -13.84 11.64 -2.00
C ILE A 167 -14.63 12.93 -1.77
N THR A 168 -13.97 14.07 -1.93
CA THR A 168 -14.57 15.38 -1.65
C THR A 168 -15.31 16.01 -2.84
N GLY A 169 -15.10 15.50 -4.05
CA GLY A 169 -15.71 15.97 -5.29
C GLY A 169 -14.92 17.09 -5.93
#